data_c50c5d0c75c997af9fe8d4579813d336
#
_entry.id   c50c5d0c75c997af9fe8d4579813d336
#
_cell.length_a   1.000
_cell.length_b   1.000
_cell.length_c   1.000
_cell.angle_alpha   90.00
_cell.angle_beta   90.00
_cell.angle_gamma   90.00
#
_symmetry.space_group_name_H-M   'P 1'
#
loop_
_entity.id
_entity.type
_entity.pdbx_description
1 polymer ?
#
loop_
_entity_poly.entity_id
_entity_poly.type
_entity_poly.pdbx_seq_one_letter_code
_entity_poly.pdbx_strand_id
1 'polypeptide(L)'
;MPKLPYMLLIFAAGVCWPLQAAVNAKLKNSTGQPLAAVLVNGAGAAILAGLALLVLGVWAGRVAVPTAGAVQSVPWWAYLGGVFSVLVIVAQSTSAVPLGAALLITLFVAGQGLSSLAFDQFGVLGFEQRSASPMRIAGVAALLVGAGFLALDGREAAPKPEAPEESERS
;
A
#
# COMPACT_ATOMS: atom_id res chain seq x y z
N MET A 1 19.92 -5.08 -18.13
CA MET A 1 18.65 -4.40 -18.50
C MET A 1 18.64 -3.00 -17.90
N PRO A 2 18.15 -1.98 -18.57
CA PRO A 2 18.05 -0.64 -18.00
C PRO A 2 17.12 -0.65 -16.78
N LYS A 3 17.61 -0.22 -15.61
CA LYS A 3 16.83 -0.18 -14.37
C LYS A 3 15.88 1.02 -14.31
N LEU A 4 16.17 2.07 -15.07
CA LEU A 4 15.46 3.34 -15.04
C LEU A 4 13.94 3.22 -15.28
N PRO A 5 13.43 2.47 -16.28
CA PRO A 5 11.98 2.34 -16.50
C PRO A 5 11.26 1.73 -15.29
N TYR A 6 11.87 0.73 -14.63
CA TYR A 6 11.30 0.11 -13.43
C TYR A 6 11.32 1.07 -12.24
N MET A 7 12.36 1.88 -12.10
CA MET A 7 12.45 2.91 -11.05
C MET A 7 11.37 3.97 -11.22
N LEU A 8 11.15 4.43 -12.45
CA LEU A 8 10.10 5.41 -12.77
C LEU A 8 8.70 4.84 -12.54
N LEU A 9 8.48 3.59 -12.94
CA LEU A 9 7.20 2.91 -12.74
C LEU A 9 6.85 2.78 -11.26
N ILE A 10 7.78 2.30 -10.43
CA ILE A 10 7.53 2.13 -8.99
C ILE A 10 7.39 3.48 -8.27
N PHE A 11 8.14 4.50 -8.71
CA PHE A 11 7.98 5.86 -8.19
C PHE A 11 6.58 6.42 -8.48
N ALA A 12 6.12 6.30 -9.73
CA ALA A 12 4.77 6.73 -10.12
C ALA A 12 3.68 5.96 -9.33
N ALA A 13 3.85 4.66 -9.14
CA ALA A 13 2.95 3.87 -8.30
C ALA A 13 2.96 4.35 -6.84
N GLY A 14 4.14 4.75 -6.32
CA GLY A 14 4.29 5.32 -4.99
C GLY A 14 3.49 6.61 -4.78
N VAL A 15 3.37 7.45 -5.81
CA VAL A 15 2.55 8.68 -5.77
C VAL A 15 1.05 8.36 -5.55
N CYS A 16 0.56 7.21 -6.04
CA CYS A 16 -0.82 6.80 -5.85
C CYS A 16 -1.13 6.35 -4.40
N TRP A 17 -0.12 6.03 -3.62
CA TRP A 17 -0.29 5.46 -2.28
C TRP A 17 -0.98 6.38 -1.28
N PRO A 18 -0.58 7.67 -1.14
CA PRO A 18 -1.29 8.63 -0.29
C PRO A 18 -2.76 8.83 -0.70
N LEU A 19 -3.04 8.80 -1.99
CA LEU A 19 -4.42 8.89 -2.51
C LEU A 19 -5.25 7.70 -2.04
N GLN A 20 -4.69 6.49 -2.13
CA GLN A 20 -5.36 5.28 -1.65
C GLN A 20 -5.62 5.33 -0.14
N ALA A 21 -4.65 5.81 0.65
CA ALA A 21 -4.83 5.97 2.10
C ALA A 21 -5.97 6.95 2.42
N ALA A 22 -6.06 8.08 1.70
CA ALA A 22 -7.13 9.06 1.86
C ALA A 22 -8.52 8.48 1.51
N VAL A 23 -8.62 7.74 0.40
CA VAL A 23 -9.86 7.03 -0.01
C VAL A 23 -10.28 6.01 1.06
N ASN A 24 -9.34 5.22 1.59
CA ASN A 24 -9.60 4.24 2.63
C ASN A 24 -10.09 4.90 3.93
N ALA A 25 -9.48 6.02 4.32
CA ALA A 25 -9.90 6.78 5.48
C ALA A 25 -11.32 7.35 5.29
N LYS A 26 -11.62 7.90 4.09
CA LYS A 26 -12.98 8.40 3.77
C LYS A 26 -14.02 7.29 3.82
N LEU A 27 -13.76 6.13 3.22
CA LEU A 27 -14.65 4.97 3.27
C LEU A 27 -14.90 4.51 4.70
N LYS A 28 -13.85 4.38 5.52
CA LYS A 28 -13.99 4.05 6.94
C LYS A 28 -14.86 5.07 7.66
N ASN A 29 -14.58 6.37 7.49
CA ASN A 29 -15.31 7.43 8.19
C ASN A 29 -16.79 7.49 7.77
N SER A 30 -17.10 7.28 6.48
CA SER A 30 -18.48 7.28 5.98
C SER A 30 -19.28 6.04 6.40
N THR A 31 -18.63 4.90 6.60
CA THR A 31 -19.31 3.63 6.91
C THR A 31 -19.19 3.23 8.38
N GLY A 32 -18.35 3.93 9.15
CA GLY A 32 -18.01 3.57 10.53
C GLY A 32 -17.12 2.31 10.64
N GLN A 33 -16.73 1.68 9.50
CA GLN A 33 -16.04 0.38 9.51
C GLN A 33 -14.85 0.33 8.58
N PRO A 34 -13.63 -0.01 9.07
CA PRO A 34 -12.44 -0.13 8.23
C PRO A 34 -12.55 -1.29 7.22
N LEU A 35 -13.32 -2.32 7.53
CA LEU A 35 -13.54 -3.46 6.63
C LEU A 35 -14.33 -3.08 5.37
N ALA A 36 -15.11 -2.01 5.40
CA ALA A 36 -15.78 -1.49 4.19
C ALA A 36 -14.75 -1.02 3.14
N ALA A 37 -13.65 -0.40 3.58
CA ALA A 37 -12.56 -0.03 2.68
C ALA A 37 -11.90 -1.28 2.05
N VAL A 38 -11.72 -2.35 2.83
CA VAL A 38 -11.19 -3.63 2.33
C VAL A 38 -12.10 -4.22 1.25
N LEU A 39 -13.41 -4.27 1.51
CA LEU A 39 -14.37 -4.83 0.55
C LEU A 39 -14.43 -4.03 -0.74
N VAL A 40 -14.54 -2.70 -0.66
CA VAL A 40 -14.61 -1.83 -1.85
C VAL A 40 -13.33 -1.93 -2.67
N ASN A 41 -12.16 -1.87 -2.05
CA ASN A 41 -10.88 -1.99 -2.76
C ASN A 41 -10.70 -3.39 -3.36
N GLY A 42 -11.01 -4.44 -2.59
CA GLY A 42 -10.89 -5.81 -3.05
C GLY A 42 -11.81 -6.11 -4.24
N ALA A 43 -13.06 -5.71 -4.15
CA ALA A 43 -14.03 -5.88 -5.25
C ALA A 43 -13.60 -5.05 -6.48
N GLY A 44 -13.22 -3.80 -6.30
CA GLY A 44 -12.74 -2.93 -7.38
C GLY A 44 -11.50 -3.51 -8.06
N ALA A 45 -10.52 -3.98 -7.28
CA ALA A 45 -9.33 -4.60 -7.82
C ALA A 45 -9.65 -5.90 -8.60
N ALA A 46 -10.54 -6.74 -8.07
CA ALA A 46 -10.96 -7.98 -8.73
C ALA A 46 -11.68 -7.70 -10.07
N ILE A 47 -12.59 -6.72 -10.09
CA ILE A 47 -13.30 -6.30 -11.31
C ILE A 47 -12.31 -5.76 -12.35
N LEU A 48 -11.43 -4.84 -11.96
CA LEU A 48 -10.46 -4.24 -12.88
C LEU A 48 -9.47 -5.29 -13.42
N ALA A 49 -8.99 -6.20 -12.56
CA ALA A 49 -8.13 -7.29 -12.99
C ALA A 49 -8.85 -8.25 -13.96
N GLY A 50 -10.11 -8.58 -13.67
CA GLY A 50 -10.94 -9.41 -14.55
C GLY A 50 -11.17 -8.76 -15.91
N LEU A 51 -11.50 -7.47 -15.95
CA LEU A 51 -11.64 -6.71 -17.19
C LEU A 51 -10.32 -6.63 -17.96
N ALA A 52 -9.21 -6.38 -17.28
CA ALA A 52 -7.89 -6.36 -17.91
C ALA A 52 -7.53 -7.71 -18.52
N LEU A 53 -7.76 -8.82 -17.81
CA LEU A 53 -7.56 -10.17 -18.32
C LEU A 53 -8.45 -10.45 -19.54
N LEU A 54 -9.70 -10.04 -19.50
CA LEU A 54 -10.63 -10.18 -20.62
C LEU A 54 -10.13 -9.40 -21.86
N VAL A 55 -9.81 -8.11 -21.68
CA VAL A 55 -9.35 -7.26 -22.79
C VAL A 55 -8.01 -7.73 -23.34
N LEU A 56 -7.02 -8.02 -22.50
CA LEU A 56 -5.69 -8.46 -22.92
C LEU A 56 -5.70 -9.90 -23.42
N GLY A 57 -6.54 -10.76 -22.87
CA GLY A 57 -6.68 -12.16 -23.29
C GLY A 57 -7.41 -12.28 -24.63
N VAL A 58 -8.57 -11.64 -24.76
CA VAL A 58 -9.44 -11.75 -25.94
C VAL A 58 -8.93 -10.88 -27.09
N TRP A 59 -8.53 -9.63 -26.83
CA TRP A 59 -8.14 -8.67 -27.88
C TRP A 59 -6.68 -8.76 -28.30
N ALA A 60 -5.78 -9.00 -27.36
CA ALA A 60 -4.35 -8.99 -27.65
C ALA A 60 -3.75 -10.40 -27.81
N GLY A 61 -4.47 -11.45 -27.48
CA GLY A 61 -3.97 -12.84 -27.48
C GLY A 61 -2.71 -13.03 -26.60
N ARG A 62 -2.46 -12.09 -25.69
CA ARG A 62 -1.19 -11.99 -24.94
C ARG A 62 -1.25 -12.56 -23.54
N VAL A 63 -2.43 -12.82 -23.02
CA VAL A 63 -2.62 -13.30 -21.64
C VAL A 63 -3.48 -14.55 -21.68
N ALA A 64 -2.92 -15.66 -21.29
CA ALA A 64 -3.68 -16.88 -21.02
C ALA A 64 -4.38 -16.73 -19.66
N VAL A 65 -5.68 -17.03 -19.61
CA VAL A 65 -6.37 -17.18 -18.31
C VAL A 65 -5.68 -18.32 -17.55
N PRO A 66 -5.31 -18.09 -16.29
CA PRO A 66 -4.65 -19.14 -15.50
C PRO A 66 -5.49 -20.41 -15.47
N THR A 67 -4.88 -21.53 -15.86
CA THR A 67 -5.55 -22.84 -15.77
C THR A 67 -5.67 -23.27 -14.31
N ALA A 68 -6.66 -24.11 -13.99
CA ALA A 68 -6.81 -24.66 -12.64
C ALA A 68 -5.51 -25.35 -12.15
N GLY A 69 -4.80 -26.04 -13.04
CA GLY A 69 -3.50 -26.67 -12.72
C GLY A 69 -2.42 -25.65 -12.37
N ALA A 70 -2.35 -24.53 -13.08
CA ALA A 70 -1.41 -23.45 -12.75
C ALA A 70 -1.71 -22.85 -11.38
N VAL A 71 -2.98 -22.65 -11.04
CA VAL A 71 -3.39 -22.14 -9.73
C VAL A 71 -3.03 -23.14 -8.63
N GLN A 72 -3.28 -24.44 -8.83
CA GLN A 72 -2.96 -25.47 -7.84
C GLN A 72 -1.45 -25.66 -7.59
N SER A 73 -0.60 -25.27 -8.54
CA SER A 73 0.86 -25.33 -8.38
C SER A 73 1.44 -24.20 -7.52
N VAL A 74 0.62 -23.18 -7.19
CA VAL A 74 1.05 -22.06 -6.35
C VAL A 74 1.16 -22.51 -4.90
N PRO A 75 2.27 -22.24 -4.20
CA PRO A 75 2.44 -22.63 -2.81
C PRO A 75 1.40 -21.92 -1.92
N TRP A 76 0.87 -22.62 -0.94
CA TRP A 76 -0.23 -22.15 -0.09
C TRP A 76 0.01 -20.77 0.57
N TRP A 77 1.26 -20.47 0.95
CA TRP A 77 1.62 -19.20 1.57
C TRP A 77 1.42 -17.99 0.63
N ALA A 78 1.46 -18.18 -0.69
CA ALA A 78 1.24 -17.12 -1.65
C ALA A 78 -0.23 -16.59 -1.61
N TYR A 79 -1.17 -17.41 -1.13
CA TYR A 79 -2.56 -16.99 -0.93
C TYR A 79 -2.75 -16.10 0.31
N LEU A 80 -1.76 -16.01 1.20
CA LEU A 80 -1.79 -15.09 2.33
C LEU A 80 -1.72 -13.60 1.93
N GLY A 81 -1.43 -13.30 0.68
CA GLY A 81 -1.44 -11.92 0.17
C GLY A 81 -2.75 -11.18 0.47
N GLY A 82 -3.88 -11.87 0.40
CA GLY A 82 -5.18 -11.31 0.79
C GLY A 82 -5.26 -10.92 2.28
N VAL A 83 -4.72 -11.76 3.15
CA VAL A 83 -4.66 -11.48 4.60
C VAL A 83 -3.81 -10.24 4.88
N PHE A 84 -2.63 -10.15 4.26
CA PHE A 84 -1.77 -8.96 4.39
C PHE A 84 -2.44 -7.70 3.84
N SER A 85 -3.19 -7.80 2.73
CA SER A 85 -3.96 -6.67 2.20
C SER A 85 -5.01 -6.17 3.19
N VAL A 86 -5.74 -7.07 3.85
CA VAL A 86 -6.70 -6.70 4.91
C VAL A 86 -6.00 -5.95 6.04
N LEU A 87 -4.90 -6.50 6.56
CA LEU A 87 -4.13 -5.88 7.65
C LEU A 87 -3.64 -4.48 7.27
N VAL A 88 -3.08 -4.33 6.07
CA VAL A 88 -2.56 -3.04 5.57
C VAL A 88 -3.69 -2.02 5.43
N ILE A 89 -4.81 -2.37 4.78
CA ILE A 89 -5.92 -1.43 4.55
C ILE A 89 -6.56 -1.03 5.88
N VAL A 90 -6.75 -1.97 6.80
CA VAL A 90 -7.28 -1.67 8.15
C VAL A 90 -6.34 -0.74 8.91
N ALA A 91 -5.03 -1.04 8.93
CA ALA A 91 -4.04 -0.20 9.58
C ALA A 91 -4.01 1.22 8.99
N GLN A 92 -3.95 1.35 7.66
CA GLN A 92 -3.95 2.64 6.99
C GLN A 92 -5.23 3.45 7.25
N SER A 93 -6.40 2.83 7.08
CA SER A 93 -7.68 3.54 7.25
C SER A 93 -7.92 3.99 8.68
N THR A 94 -7.40 3.28 9.66
CA THR A 94 -7.51 3.64 11.08
C THR A 94 -6.47 4.67 11.50
N SER A 95 -5.29 4.65 10.90
CA SER A 95 -4.16 5.50 11.29
C SER A 95 -4.06 6.80 10.48
N ALA A 96 -4.76 6.91 9.34
CA ALA A 96 -4.63 8.05 8.44
C ALA A 96 -5.03 9.38 9.09
N VAL A 97 -6.13 9.40 9.84
CA VAL A 97 -6.61 10.63 10.52
C VAL A 97 -5.72 11.02 11.68
N PRO A 98 -5.39 10.12 12.66
CA PRO A 98 -4.58 10.51 13.80
C PRO A 98 -3.12 10.80 13.48
N LEU A 99 -2.54 10.21 12.43
CA LEU A 99 -1.14 10.42 12.08
C LEU A 99 -0.91 11.48 11.00
N GLY A 100 -1.93 11.77 10.20
CA GLY A 100 -1.75 12.56 8.99
C GLY A 100 -1.02 11.80 7.87
N ALA A 101 -1.08 12.33 6.64
CA ALA A 101 -0.56 11.64 5.48
C ALA A 101 0.97 11.48 5.50
N ALA A 102 1.69 12.53 5.92
CA ALA A 102 3.16 12.52 5.86
C ALA A 102 3.76 11.48 6.81
N LEU A 103 3.36 11.46 8.08
CA LEU A 103 3.87 10.52 9.07
C LEU A 103 3.40 9.10 8.77
N LEU A 104 2.13 8.91 8.39
CA LEU A 104 1.59 7.60 8.01
C LEU A 104 2.43 6.95 6.92
N ILE A 105 2.65 7.67 5.81
CA ILE A 105 3.38 7.11 4.65
C ILE A 105 4.85 6.91 4.99
N THR A 106 5.48 7.84 5.70
CA THR A 106 6.89 7.70 6.06
C THR A 106 7.13 6.50 6.98
N LEU A 107 6.29 6.29 7.99
CA LEU A 107 6.36 5.09 8.85
C LEU A 107 6.10 3.80 8.07
N PHE A 108 5.13 3.82 7.17
CA PHE A 108 4.82 2.66 6.35
C PHE A 108 5.99 2.27 5.44
N VAL A 109 6.61 3.24 4.76
CA VAL A 109 7.78 3.01 3.90
C VAL A 109 8.99 2.58 4.72
N ALA A 110 9.20 3.15 5.91
CA ALA A 110 10.27 2.71 6.82
C ALA A 110 10.08 1.24 7.25
N GLY A 111 8.85 0.84 7.60
CA GLY A 111 8.53 -0.56 7.90
C GLY A 111 8.77 -1.50 6.72
N GLN A 112 8.40 -1.09 5.50
CA GLN A 112 8.71 -1.83 4.29
C GLN A 112 10.22 -1.95 4.04
N GLY A 113 10.97 -0.87 4.30
CA GLY A 113 12.43 -0.86 4.19
C GLY A 113 13.10 -1.86 5.12
N LEU A 114 12.66 -1.93 6.38
CA LEU A 114 13.17 -2.90 7.35
C LEU A 114 12.87 -4.34 6.94
N SER A 115 11.62 -4.63 6.58
CA SER A 115 11.24 -5.99 6.15
C SER A 115 11.93 -6.41 4.87
N SER A 116 12.13 -5.50 3.91
CA SER A 116 12.84 -5.82 2.66
C SER A 116 14.32 -6.10 2.88
N LEU A 117 14.99 -5.40 3.83
CA LEU A 117 16.36 -5.74 4.22
C LEU A 117 16.44 -7.16 4.80
N ALA A 118 15.49 -7.57 5.63
CA ALA A 118 15.44 -8.91 6.17
C ALA A 118 15.18 -9.95 5.07
N PHE A 119 14.26 -9.70 4.14
CA PHE A 119 13.96 -10.60 3.02
C PHE A 119 15.17 -10.76 2.09
N ASP A 120 15.86 -9.67 1.76
CA ASP A 120 17.09 -9.72 0.97
C ASP A 120 18.21 -10.47 1.71
N GLN A 121 18.37 -10.26 3.02
CA GLN A 121 19.41 -10.90 3.81
C GLN A 121 19.25 -12.42 3.86
N PHE A 122 18.03 -12.90 4.01
CA PHE A 122 17.72 -14.33 4.17
C PHE A 122 17.33 -15.02 2.85
N GLY A 123 17.10 -14.28 1.78
CA GLY A 123 16.69 -14.83 0.48
C GLY A 123 15.35 -15.57 0.55
N VAL A 124 14.41 -15.11 1.38
CA VAL A 124 13.09 -15.74 1.58
C VAL A 124 12.07 -15.29 0.54
N LEU A 125 10.99 -16.04 0.39
CA LEU A 125 9.85 -15.72 -0.49
C LEU A 125 10.21 -15.54 -1.97
N GLY A 126 11.31 -16.13 -2.44
CA GLY A 126 11.77 -16.05 -3.83
C GLY A 126 12.64 -14.84 -4.15
N PHE A 127 13.01 -14.04 -3.16
CA PHE A 127 14.01 -12.97 -3.35
C PHE A 127 15.42 -13.57 -3.43
N GLU A 128 16.26 -13.00 -4.30
CA GLU A 128 17.69 -13.31 -4.28
C GLU A 128 18.34 -12.87 -2.98
N GLN A 129 19.12 -13.77 -2.38
CA GLN A 129 19.88 -13.41 -1.20
C GLN A 129 20.91 -12.32 -1.51
N ARG A 130 20.81 -11.20 -0.81
CA ARG A 130 21.70 -10.05 -0.95
C ARG A 130 22.03 -9.52 0.43
N SER A 131 23.31 -9.58 0.80
CA SER A 131 23.77 -9.07 2.09
C SER A 131 23.38 -7.60 2.30
N ALA A 132 22.96 -7.28 3.50
CA ALA A 132 22.66 -5.92 3.91
C ALA A 132 23.95 -5.09 3.90
N SER A 133 24.18 -4.31 2.86
CA SER A 133 25.33 -3.41 2.79
C SER A 133 25.14 -2.21 3.72
N PRO A 134 26.24 -1.58 4.22
CA PRO A 134 26.13 -0.37 5.04
C PRO A 134 25.30 0.74 4.40
N MET A 135 25.39 0.89 3.07
CA MET A 135 24.60 1.89 2.33
C MET A 135 23.11 1.60 2.38
N ARG A 136 22.68 0.33 2.30
CA ARG A 136 21.28 -0.06 2.41
C ARG A 136 20.75 0.17 3.82
N ILE A 137 21.53 -0.20 4.83
CA ILE A 137 21.20 0.05 6.24
C ILE A 137 21.06 1.56 6.48
N ALA A 138 22.00 2.37 5.98
CA ALA A 138 21.95 3.82 6.09
C ALA A 138 20.70 4.41 5.40
N GLY A 139 20.29 3.89 4.24
CA GLY A 139 19.08 4.31 3.55
C GLY A 139 17.81 4.07 4.37
N VAL A 140 17.67 2.88 4.97
CA VAL A 140 16.53 2.57 5.84
C VAL A 140 16.58 3.36 7.15
N ALA A 141 17.77 3.56 7.73
CA ALA A 141 17.95 4.40 8.91
C ALA A 141 17.53 5.86 8.64
N ALA A 142 17.85 6.39 7.46
CA ALA A 142 17.41 7.73 7.06
C ALA A 142 15.88 7.87 7.00
N LEU A 143 15.16 6.83 6.54
CA LEU A 143 13.69 6.82 6.56
C LEU A 143 13.15 6.86 8.00
N LEU A 144 13.75 6.10 8.91
CA LEU A 144 13.36 6.09 10.33
C LEU A 144 13.63 7.43 11.01
N VAL A 145 14.77 8.05 10.71
CA VAL A 145 15.10 9.39 11.21
C VAL A 145 14.11 10.43 10.67
N GLY A 146 13.78 10.37 9.37
CA GLY A 146 12.77 11.24 8.77
C GLY A 146 11.40 11.07 9.41
N ALA A 147 10.98 9.84 9.68
CA ALA A 147 9.74 9.56 10.42
C ALA A 147 9.78 10.15 11.84
N GLY A 148 10.94 10.05 12.52
CA GLY A 148 11.15 10.65 13.84
C GLY A 148 10.98 12.17 13.84
N PHE A 149 11.55 12.88 12.86
CA PHE A 149 11.36 14.32 12.72
C PHE A 149 9.89 14.70 12.49
N LEU A 150 9.17 13.98 11.64
CA LEU A 150 7.75 14.22 11.41
C LEU A 150 6.90 13.97 12.67
N ALA A 151 7.26 12.94 13.44
CA ALA A 151 6.57 12.64 14.70
C ALA A 151 6.79 13.72 15.77
N LEU A 152 8.00 14.31 15.80
CA LEU A 152 8.37 15.37 16.76
C LEU A 152 7.83 16.76 16.38
N ASP A 153 7.55 16.99 15.10
CA ASP A 153 7.05 18.29 14.63
C ASP A 153 5.69 18.66 15.27
N GLY A 154 4.96 17.69 15.80
CA GLY A 154 3.76 17.90 16.62
C GLY A 154 2.63 18.70 15.95
N ARG A 155 2.86 19.17 14.72
CA ARG A 155 1.95 20.00 13.92
C ARG A 155 0.98 19.21 13.07
N GLU A 156 0.96 17.90 13.21
CA GLU A 156 -0.03 17.10 12.52
C GLU A 156 -1.40 17.32 13.13
N ALA A 157 -2.02 18.31 12.53
CA ALA A 157 -3.44 18.52 12.40
C ALA A 157 -4.30 18.06 13.61
N ALA A 158 -4.44 18.92 14.58
CA ALA A 158 -5.75 18.99 15.22
C ALA A 158 -6.81 19.11 14.11
N PRO A 159 -7.89 18.32 14.13
CA PRO A 159 -8.95 18.44 13.15
C PRO A 159 -9.38 19.89 13.12
N LYS A 160 -9.31 20.52 11.93
CA LYS A 160 -9.85 21.86 11.77
C LYS A 160 -11.31 21.78 12.21
N PRO A 161 -11.77 22.60 13.16
CA PRO A 161 -13.17 22.58 13.57
C PRO A 161 -14.01 22.65 12.29
N GLU A 162 -14.93 21.72 12.10
CA GLU A 162 -15.94 21.81 11.06
C GLU A 162 -16.61 23.16 11.24
N ALA A 163 -16.54 23.98 10.19
CA ALA A 163 -17.28 25.25 10.19
C ALA A 163 -18.75 24.92 10.50
N PRO A 164 -19.41 25.66 11.38
CA PRO A 164 -20.82 25.42 11.66
C PRO A 164 -21.59 25.39 10.35
N GLU A 165 -22.33 24.31 10.12
CA GLU A 165 -23.27 24.24 8.99
C GLU A 165 -24.20 25.44 9.10
N GLU A 166 -24.11 26.35 8.15
CA GLU A 166 -25.11 27.42 7.96
C GLU A 166 -26.42 26.79 7.49
N SER A 167 -27.05 25.99 8.31
CA SER A 167 -28.37 25.42 8.04
C SER A 167 -29.44 25.91 9.03
N GLU A 168 -29.49 27.22 9.29
CA GLU A 168 -30.69 27.79 9.91
C GLU A 168 -30.79 29.29 9.61
N ARG A 169 -30.95 29.63 8.34
CA ARG A 169 -31.54 30.92 7.95
C ARG A 169 -32.34 30.78 6.64
N SER A 170 -33.52 30.25 6.72
CA SER A 170 -34.64 30.65 5.84
C SER A 170 -35.96 30.15 6.41
#